data_96c578b2178c90be1da925f7c5df0aed
#
_entry.id   96c578b2178c90be1da925f7c5df0aed
#
_cell.length_a   1.000
_cell.length_b   1.000
_cell.length_c   1.000
_cell.angle_alpha   90.00
_cell.angle_beta   90.00
_cell.angle_gamma   90.00
#
_symmetry.space_group_name_H-M   'P 1'
#
loop_
_entity.id
_entity.type
_entity.pdbx_description
1 polymer ?
#
loop_
_entity_poly.entity_id
_entity_poly.type
_entity_poly.pdbx_seq_one_letter_code
_entity_poly.pdbx_strand_id
1 'polypeptide(L)'
;MRGHINGKLVTRMLVDGGAIGNLMPYSLYKRLGGQDKDLIKTNMTVSGVGGSEPLSAKGVASMELTIGSKTLATAFFVAEVQGNYNLILGRDWIHANQCVPSTLHQFLVQWIGDEVEIVHGDTSSFVALADSDSISAHDNVKCLSDVDLSDYDLISCTKDGFVSAVLKPMDNRLNHLM
;
A
#
# COMPACT_ATOMS: atom_id res chain seq x y z
N MET A 1 3.22 -4.16 2.60
CA MET A 1 2.19 -5.23 2.49
C MET A 1 2.68 -6.39 1.64
N ARG A 2 1.97 -7.51 1.66
CA ARG A 2 2.19 -8.69 0.80
C ARG A 2 0.91 -9.05 0.06
N GLY A 3 1.05 -9.63 -1.12
CA GLY A 3 -0.07 -10.08 -1.95
C GLY A 3 0.43 -10.96 -3.07
N HIS A 4 -0.42 -11.24 -4.06
CA HIS A 4 -0.06 -12.07 -5.20
C HIS A 4 -0.26 -11.30 -6.50
N ILE A 5 0.68 -11.40 -7.43
CA ILE A 5 0.55 -10.90 -8.79
C ILE A 5 0.54 -12.10 -9.74
N ASN A 6 -0.55 -12.28 -10.47
CA ASN A 6 -0.79 -13.45 -11.31
C ASN A 6 -0.51 -14.76 -10.54
N GLY A 7 -0.99 -14.85 -9.30
CA GLY A 7 -0.79 -15.99 -8.40
C GLY A 7 0.59 -16.13 -7.77
N LYS A 8 1.57 -15.28 -8.09
CA LYS A 8 2.92 -15.31 -7.51
C LYS A 8 3.02 -14.37 -6.32
N LEU A 9 3.52 -14.85 -5.19
CA LEU A 9 3.70 -14.05 -3.98
C LEU A 9 4.68 -12.89 -4.22
N VAL A 10 4.26 -11.70 -3.87
CA VAL A 10 5.10 -10.48 -3.84
C VAL A 10 4.95 -9.85 -2.46
N THR A 11 6.08 -9.56 -1.85
CA THR A 11 6.19 -8.91 -0.52
C THR A 11 6.69 -7.49 -0.67
N ARG A 12 6.70 -6.73 0.40
CA ARG A 12 7.23 -5.36 0.43
C ARG A 12 6.57 -4.45 -0.61
N MET A 13 5.24 -4.54 -0.70
CA MET A 13 4.44 -3.59 -1.46
C MET A 13 4.18 -2.35 -0.59
N LEU A 14 4.48 -1.16 -1.12
CA LEU A 14 4.13 0.10 -0.49
C LEU A 14 2.79 0.57 -1.00
N VAL A 15 1.84 0.86 -0.11
CA VAL A 15 0.61 1.59 -0.45
C VAL A 15 0.86 3.06 -0.17
N ASP A 16 0.87 3.86 -1.22
CA ASP A 16 1.29 5.27 -1.18
C ASP A 16 0.21 6.19 -1.74
N GLY A 17 -0.50 6.89 -0.85
CA GLY A 17 -1.48 7.90 -1.23
C GLY A 17 -0.89 9.16 -1.89
N GLY A 18 0.44 9.34 -1.85
CA GLY A 18 1.15 10.40 -2.57
C GLY A 18 1.44 10.06 -4.03
N ALA A 19 1.52 8.78 -4.37
CA ALA A 19 1.72 8.33 -5.75
C ALA A 19 0.41 8.38 -6.54
N ILE A 20 0.45 8.88 -7.78
CA ILE A 20 -0.73 8.93 -8.65
C ILE A 20 -1.05 7.52 -9.14
N GLY A 21 -0.10 6.85 -9.76
CA GLY A 21 -0.26 5.53 -10.37
C GLY A 21 0.54 4.45 -9.65
N ASN A 22 0.39 3.21 -10.12
CA ASN A 22 1.09 2.07 -9.57
C ASN A 22 2.41 1.88 -10.29
N LEU A 23 3.49 1.68 -9.55
CA LEU A 23 4.83 1.55 -10.12
C LEU A 23 5.41 0.17 -9.85
N MET A 24 5.87 -0.49 -10.91
CA MET A 24 6.54 -1.78 -10.85
C MET A 24 7.98 -1.67 -11.39
N PRO A 25 8.99 -2.03 -10.61
CA PRO A 25 10.34 -2.17 -11.12
C PRO A 25 10.40 -3.16 -12.28
N TYR A 26 11.12 -2.81 -13.35
CA TYR A 26 11.28 -3.69 -14.50
C TYR A 26 11.87 -5.06 -14.13
N SER A 27 12.79 -5.08 -13.18
CA SER A 27 13.36 -6.33 -12.64
C SER A 27 12.30 -7.26 -12.03
N LEU A 28 11.30 -6.70 -11.31
CA LEU A 28 10.18 -7.47 -10.79
C LEU A 28 9.28 -7.96 -11.93
N TYR A 29 8.97 -7.08 -12.90
CA TYR A 29 8.17 -7.44 -14.06
C TYR A 29 8.75 -8.66 -14.79
N LYS A 30 10.07 -8.64 -15.07
CA LYS A 30 10.77 -9.77 -15.70
C LYS A 30 10.74 -11.03 -14.84
N ARG A 31 10.95 -10.92 -13.53
CA ARG A 31 10.88 -12.04 -12.59
C ARG A 31 9.49 -12.68 -12.52
N LEU A 32 8.44 -11.90 -12.72
CA LEU A 32 7.07 -12.38 -12.81
C LEU A 32 6.77 -13.07 -14.15
N GLY A 33 7.68 -13.02 -15.12
CA GLY A 33 7.55 -13.64 -16.44
C GLY A 33 7.09 -12.69 -17.53
N GLY A 34 7.06 -11.39 -17.24
CA GLY A 34 6.66 -10.36 -18.21
C GLY A 34 7.62 -10.26 -19.41
N GLN A 35 7.10 -10.01 -20.59
CA GLN A 35 7.85 -9.83 -21.82
C GLN A 35 7.68 -8.41 -22.33
N ASP A 36 8.73 -7.83 -22.92
CA ASP A 36 8.70 -6.44 -23.39
C ASP A 36 7.63 -6.19 -24.46
N LYS A 37 7.33 -7.20 -25.27
CA LYS A 37 6.28 -7.16 -26.28
C LYS A 37 4.86 -7.01 -25.71
N ASP A 38 4.68 -7.40 -24.43
CA ASP A 38 3.38 -7.36 -23.76
C ASP A 38 3.15 -6.01 -23.04
N LEU A 39 4.17 -5.14 -23.03
CA LEU A 39 4.05 -3.80 -22.48
C LEU A 39 3.28 -2.88 -23.45
N ILE A 40 2.24 -2.25 -22.93
CA ILE A 40 1.53 -1.20 -23.65
C ILE A 40 2.42 0.05 -23.66
N LYS A 41 2.73 0.55 -24.84
CA LYS A 41 3.57 1.75 -24.98
C LYS A 41 2.93 2.96 -24.32
N THR A 42 3.74 3.76 -23.64
CA THR A 42 3.30 5.00 -22.97
C THR A 42 4.39 6.06 -23.08
N ASN A 43 3.99 7.31 -23.08
CA ASN A 43 4.89 8.47 -22.99
C ASN A 43 4.98 9.01 -21.55
N MET A 44 4.42 8.28 -20.59
CA MET A 44 4.41 8.72 -19.19
C MET A 44 5.81 8.63 -18.60
N THR A 45 6.13 9.64 -17.81
CA THR A 45 7.33 9.70 -17.00
C THR A 45 6.96 9.56 -15.53
N VAL A 46 7.82 8.90 -14.78
CA VAL A 46 7.70 8.77 -13.32
C VAL A 46 8.67 9.77 -12.70
N SER A 47 8.15 10.71 -11.95
CA SER A 47 8.94 11.70 -11.21
C SER A 47 8.79 11.46 -9.71
N GLY A 48 9.90 11.43 -8.99
CA GLY A 48 9.91 11.41 -7.53
C GLY A 48 9.87 12.82 -6.95
N VAL A 49 9.50 12.92 -5.67
CA VAL A 49 9.66 14.16 -4.90
C VAL A 49 11.15 14.36 -4.62
N GLY A 50 11.69 15.52 -4.95
CA GLY A 50 13.10 15.84 -4.67
C GLY A 50 13.95 16.20 -5.90
N GLY A 51 13.33 16.37 -7.08
CA GLY A 51 14.00 16.94 -8.25
C GLY A 51 14.95 15.98 -9.00
N SER A 52 14.83 14.69 -8.78
CA SER A 52 15.49 13.71 -9.63
C SER A 52 14.93 13.78 -11.07
N GLU A 53 15.78 13.50 -12.06
CA GLU A 53 15.32 13.48 -13.45
C GLU A 53 14.15 12.52 -13.64
N PRO A 54 13.10 12.91 -14.40
CA PRO A 54 11.97 12.04 -14.66
C PRO A 54 12.42 10.77 -15.38
N LEU A 55 12.02 9.62 -14.86
CA LEU A 55 12.27 8.33 -15.48
C LEU A 55 11.16 7.98 -16.47
N SER A 56 11.52 7.70 -17.71
CA SER A 56 10.55 7.21 -18.70
C SER A 56 10.11 5.79 -18.33
N ALA A 57 8.80 5.57 -18.30
CA ALA A 57 8.27 4.22 -18.18
C ALA A 57 8.58 3.42 -19.45
N LYS A 58 8.98 2.17 -19.32
CA LYS A 58 9.14 1.23 -20.45
C LYS A 58 7.80 0.89 -21.11
N GLY A 59 6.73 0.98 -20.33
CA GLY A 59 5.38 0.71 -20.74
C GLY A 59 4.46 0.47 -19.56
N VAL A 60 3.23 0.08 -19.86
CA VAL A 60 2.22 -0.29 -18.86
C VAL A 60 1.92 -1.78 -18.97
N ALA A 61 1.96 -2.48 -17.84
CA ALA A 61 1.54 -3.88 -17.72
C ALA A 61 0.20 -3.95 -16.99
N SER A 62 -0.75 -4.72 -17.50
CA SER A 62 -1.97 -5.09 -16.78
C SER A 62 -1.81 -6.47 -16.18
N MET A 63 -1.96 -6.59 -14.87
CA MET A 63 -1.78 -7.85 -14.13
C MET A 63 -2.84 -7.98 -13.05
N GLU A 64 -3.20 -9.21 -12.71
CA GLU A 64 -4.07 -9.48 -11.58
C GLU A 64 -3.30 -9.29 -10.27
N LEU A 65 -3.78 -8.40 -9.42
CA LEU A 65 -3.25 -8.18 -8.08
C LEU A 65 -4.27 -8.65 -7.05
N THR A 66 -3.84 -9.56 -6.18
CA THR A 66 -4.61 -10.04 -5.05
C THR A 66 -3.99 -9.52 -3.75
N ILE A 67 -4.77 -8.80 -2.96
CA ILE A 67 -4.42 -8.38 -1.60
C ILE A 67 -5.55 -8.78 -0.66
N GLY A 68 -5.21 -9.51 0.39
CA GLY A 68 -6.24 -10.17 1.20
C GLY A 68 -7.03 -11.15 0.34
N SER A 69 -8.33 -11.09 0.42
CA SER A 69 -9.26 -11.90 -0.39
C SER A 69 -9.68 -11.25 -1.71
N LYS A 70 -9.27 -9.99 -1.97
CA LYS A 70 -9.71 -9.21 -3.13
C LYS A 70 -8.70 -9.25 -4.27
N THR A 71 -9.17 -9.56 -5.47
CA THR A 71 -8.37 -9.59 -6.70
C THR A 71 -8.87 -8.55 -7.69
N LEU A 72 -7.96 -7.72 -8.19
CA LEU A 72 -8.25 -6.70 -9.20
C LEU A 72 -7.24 -6.75 -10.34
N ALA A 73 -7.73 -6.56 -11.57
CA ALA A 73 -6.88 -6.22 -12.71
C ALA A 73 -6.29 -4.83 -12.48
N THR A 74 -4.97 -4.74 -12.37
CA THR A 74 -4.25 -3.54 -11.99
C THR A 74 -3.24 -3.17 -13.05
N ALA A 75 -3.26 -1.91 -13.47
CA ALA A 75 -2.27 -1.36 -14.39
C ALA A 75 -1.04 -0.89 -13.62
N PHE A 76 0.14 -1.28 -14.08
CA PHE A 76 1.43 -0.89 -13.51
C PHE A 76 2.29 -0.18 -14.54
N PHE A 77 2.79 1.00 -14.20
CA PHE A 77 3.87 1.64 -14.94
C PHE A 77 5.17 0.88 -14.64
N VAL A 78 5.75 0.29 -15.67
CA VAL A 78 6.99 -0.49 -15.54
C VAL A 78 8.16 0.41 -15.87
N ALA A 79 9.08 0.59 -14.93
CA ALA A 79 10.25 1.47 -15.09
C ALA A 79 11.52 0.86 -14.49
N GLU A 80 12.68 1.34 -14.96
CA GLU A 80 13.98 1.00 -14.39
C GLU A 80 14.20 1.76 -13.08
N VAL A 81 13.58 1.28 -12.03
CA VAL A 81 13.73 1.86 -10.70
C VAL A 81 14.35 0.85 -9.75
N GLN A 82 15.15 1.37 -8.84
CA GLN A 82 15.69 0.62 -7.71
C GLN A 82 15.18 1.26 -6.43
N GLY A 83 14.80 0.45 -5.47
CA GLY A 83 14.28 0.94 -4.21
C GLY A 83 14.08 -0.19 -3.21
N ASN A 84 13.73 0.21 -2.01
CA ASN A 84 13.52 -0.70 -0.89
C ASN A 84 12.20 -1.46 -0.98
N TYR A 85 11.27 -1.00 -1.83
CA TYR A 85 9.99 -1.64 -2.07
C TYR A 85 10.01 -2.41 -3.39
N ASN A 86 9.32 -3.54 -3.40
CA ASN A 86 9.19 -4.35 -4.60
C ASN A 86 8.19 -3.74 -5.58
N LEU A 87 7.25 -2.92 -5.07
CA LEU A 87 6.23 -2.30 -5.88
C LEU A 87 5.54 -1.18 -5.09
N ILE A 88 5.01 -0.18 -5.78
CA ILE A 88 4.22 0.90 -5.20
C ILE A 88 2.80 0.83 -5.76
N LEU A 89 1.82 0.87 -4.86
CA LEU A 89 0.40 0.98 -5.16
C LEU A 89 -0.05 2.40 -4.86
N GLY A 90 -0.38 3.13 -5.91
CA GLY A 90 -0.79 4.51 -5.84
C GLY A 90 -2.31 4.70 -5.70
N ARG A 91 -2.74 5.96 -5.84
CA ARG A 91 -4.15 6.34 -5.72
C ARG A 91 -5.07 5.62 -6.70
N ASP A 92 -4.60 5.31 -7.91
CA ASP A 92 -5.38 4.56 -8.89
C ASP A 92 -5.82 3.21 -8.33
N TRP A 93 -4.90 2.48 -7.68
CA TRP A 93 -5.23 1.21 -7.07
C TRP A 93 -6.08 1.40 -5.81
N ILE A 94 -5.74 2.37 -4.94
CA ILE A 94 -6.47 2.64 -3.71
C ILE A 94 -7.95 2.91 -4.01
N HIS A 95 -8.23 3.74 -5.04
CA HIS A 95 -9.59 4.06 -5.45
C HIS A 95 -10.29 2.86 -6.10
N ALA A 96 -9.62 2.15 -7.02
CA ALA A 96 -10.18 0.97 -7.68
C ALA A 96 -10.48 -0.14 -6.68
N ASN A 97 -9.62 -0.32 -5.68
CA ASN A 97 -9.79 -1.28 -4.61
C ASN A 97 -10.86 -0.85 -3.58
N GLN A 98 -11.26 0.42 -3.59
CA GLN A 98 -12.18 0.96 -2.58
C GLN A 98 -11.66 0.67 -1.18
N CYS A 99 -10.46 1.10 -0.87
CA CYS A 99 -9.82 0.79 0.39
C CYS A 99 -9.28 2.05 1.11
N VAL A 100 -9.10 1.92 2.40
CA VAL A 100 -8.53 2.97 3.26
C VAL A 100 -7.23 2.47 3.87
N PRO A 101 -6.07 2.96 3.40
CA PRO A 101 -4.80 2.65 4.02
C PRO A 101 -4.62 3.46 5.31
N SER A 102 -4.22 2.80 6.38
CA SER A 102 -3.81 3.45 7.63
C SER A 102 -2.30 3.26 7.84
N THR A 103 -1.55 4.33 7.62
CA THR A 103 -0.10 4.31 7.86
C THR A 103 0.24 4.22 9.34
N LEU A 104 -0.57 4.84 10.19
CA LEU A 104 -0.39 4.79 11.64
C LEU A 104 -0.57 3.37 12.19
N HIS A 105 -1.61 2.67 11.73
CA HIS A 105 -1.95 1.35 12.25
C HIS A 105 -1.35 0.20 11.43
N GLN A 106 -0.63 0.52 10.34
CA GLN A 106 0.02 -0.44 9.46
C GLN A 106 -0.95 -1.50 8.90
N PHE A 107 -2.15 -1.09 8.55
CA PHE A 107 -3.14 -1.95 7.91
C PHE A 107 -3.90 -1.23 6.78
N LEU A 108 -4.61 -2.02 6.02
CA LEU A 108 -5.52 -1.60 4.97
C LEU A 108 -6.91 -2.12 5.30
N VAL A 109 -7.91 -1.25 5.22
CA VAL A 109 -9.33 -1.64 5.30
C VAL A 109 -9.88 -1.66 3.88
N GLN A 110 -10.46 -2.77 3.46
CA GLN A 110 -11.09 -2.91 2.15
C GLN A 110 -12.47 -3.55 2.26
N TRP A 111 -13.34 -3.22 1.29
CA TRP A 111 -14.69 -3.75 1.23
C TRP A 111 -14.80 -4.84 0.18
N ILE A 112 -15.53 -5.92 0.53
CA ILE A 112 -15.85 -7.06 -0.32
C ILE A 112 -17.37 -7.21 -0.28
N GLY A 113 -18.06 -6.56 -1.22
CA GLY A 113 -19.50 -6.38 -1.10
C GLY A 113 -19.84 -5.57 0.14
N ASP A 114 -20.65 -6.14 1.03
CA ASP A 114 -21.06 -5.51 2.29
C ASP A 114 -20.14 -5.87 3.48
N GLU A 115 -19.13 -6.69 3.26
CA GLU A 115 -18.18 -7.11 4.29
C GLU A 115 -16.92 -6.26 4.28
N VAL A 116 -16.31 -6.11 5.47
CA VAL A 116 -15.05 -5.38 5.67
C VAL A 116 -13.94 -6.36 5.98
N GLU A 117 -12.84 -6.25 5.25
CA GLU A 117 -11.61 -7.00 5.51
C GLU A 117 -10.49 -6.07 5.94
N ILE A 118 -9.80 -6.43 7.02
CA ILE A 118 -8.58 -5.76 7.47
C ILE A 118 -7.38 -6.57 7.03
N VAL A 119 -6.52 -5.97 6.22
CA VAL A 119 -5.29 -6.60 5.75
C VAL A 119 -4.09 -5.92 6.42
N HIS A 120 -3.40 -6.65 7.28
CA HIS A 120 -2.25 -6.12 7.99
C HIS A 120 -1.03 -5.90 7.09
N GLY A 121 -0.25 -4.89 7.43
CA GLY A 121 1.04 -4.64 6.82
C GLY A 121 2.04 -5.77 7.05
N ASP A 122 3.16 -5.72 6.32
CA ASP A 122 4.25 -6.66 6.53
C ASP A 122 4.97 -6.28 7.82
N THR A 123 5.08 -7.23 8.76
CA THR A 123 5.74 -7.02 10.06
C THR A 123 7.27 -7.07 9.97
N SER A 124 7.82 -7.37 8.77
CA SER A 124 9.26 -7.26 8.56
C SER A 124 9.69 -5.82 8.72
N SER A 125 10.35 -5.52 9.82
CA SER A 125 10.90 -4.20 10.13
C SER A 125 11.65 -3.66 8.91
N PHE A 126 11.15 -2.58 8.37
CA PHE A 126 11.90 -1.80 7.42
C PHE A 126 12.95 -1.03 8.22
N VAL A 127 14.12 -1.62 8.40
CA VAL A 127 15.29 -0.86 8.81
C VAL A 127 15.69 -0.04 7.58
N ALA A 128 15.28 1.22 7.54
CA ALA A 128 15.99 2.17 6.71
C ALA A 128 17.46 2.07 7.14
N LEU A 129 18.34 1.71 6.21
CA LEU A 129 19.78 1.85 6.40
C LEU A 129 20.08 3.36 6.37
N ALA A 130 19.68 4.08 7.39
CA ALA A 130 20.31 5.32 7.77
C ALA A 130 21.65 4.91 8.39
N ASP A 131 22.72 5.58 8.00
CA ASP A 131 24.04 5.34 8.56
C ASP A 131 23.97 5.12 10.07
N SER A 132 24.52 4.02 10.51
CA SER A 132 24.38 3.46 11.87
C SER A 132 24.94 4.33 12.99
N ASP A 133 25.39 5.53 12.71
CA ASP A 133 26.12 6.37 13.65
C ASP A 133 25.26 7.45 14.36
N SER A 134 23.97 7.54 14.09
CA SER A 134 23.16 8.63 14.64
C SER A 134 21.81 8.25 15.27
N ILE A 135 21.50 6.99 15.42
CA ILE A 135 20.29 6.58 16.13
C ILE A 135 20.66 6.09 17.53
N SER A 136 20.79 7.06 18.46
CA SER A 136 20.65 6.75 19.88
C SER A 136 19.23 6.27 20.11
N ALA A 137 19.11 5.05 20.62
CA ALA A 137 17.89 4.37 20.95
C ALA A 137 16.89 5.28 21.66
N HIS A 138 15.80 5.63 20.99
CA HIS A 138 14.54 5.86 21.68
C HIS A 138 13.82 4.49 21.73
N ASP A 139 14.29 3.67 22.69
CA ASP A 139 13.55 2.54 23.19
C ASP A 139 12.22 3.06 23.73
N ASN A 140 11.14 2.88 23.00
CA ASN A 140 9.74 2.85 23.43
C ASN A 140 8.75 3.22 22.32
N VAL A 141 9.07 3.01 21.07
CA VAL A 141 8.01 2.89 20.06
C VAL A 141 7.47 1.47 20.16
N LYS A 142 6.50 1.25 21.04
CA LYS A 142 5.67 0.04 21.00
C LYS A 142 5.14 -0.09 19.59
N CYS A 143 5.52 -1.16 18.93
CA CYS A 143 4.95 -1.53 17.65
C CYS A 143 3.43 -1.64 17.85
N LEU A 144 2.64 -0.94 17.05
CA LEU A 144 1.17 -0.96 17.12
C LEU A 144 0.56 -2.34 16.75
N SER A 145 1.39 -3.39 16.63
CA SER A 145 0.95 -4.78 16.54
C SER A 145 0.16 -5.24 17.78
N ASP A 146 0.22 -4.49 18.87
CA ASP A 146 -0.44 -4.81 20.14
C ASP A 146 -1.75 -4.04 20.36
N VAL A 147 -2.24 -3.32 19.37
CA VAL A 147 -3.57 -2.69 19.44
C VAL A 147 -4.60 -3.76 19.16
N ASP A 148 -5.31 -4.18 20.19
CA ASP A 148 -6.46 -5.06 20.05
C ASP A 148 -7.60 -4.26 19.38
N LEU A 149 -7.86 -4.58 18.10
CA LEU A 149 -8.94 -3.94 17.33
C LEU A 149 -10.34 -4.32 17.83
N SER A 150 -10.45 -5.30 18.76
CA SER A 150 -11.73 -5.62 19.39
C SER A 150 -12.26 -4.48 20.24
N ASP A 151 -11.41 -3.52 20.62
CA ASP A 151 -11.80 -2.32 21.38
C ASP A 151 -12.37 -1.19 20.52
N TYR A 152 -12.49 -1.39 19.19
CA TYR A 152 -12.95 -0.35 18.29
C TYR A 152 -14.17 -0.79 17.45
N ASP A 153 -15.16 0.06 17.38
CA ASP A 153 -16.28 -0.08 16.43
C ASP A 153 -15.98 0.61 15.11
N LEU A 154 -16.20 -0.10 14.02
CA LEU A 154 -16.17 0.49 12.68
C LEU A 154 -17.52 1.13 12.39
N ILE A 155 -17.59 2.45 12.38
CA ILE A 155 -18.80 3.20 12.01
C ILE A 155 -18.69 3.56 10.53
N SER A 156 -19.57 2.99 9.71
CA SER A 156 -19.77 3.44 8.34
C SER A 156 -20.76 4.59 8.31
N CYS A 157 -20.35 5.73 7.81
CA CYS A 157 -21.27 6.84 7.54
C CYS A 157 -21.43 6.98 6.02
N THR A 158 -22.65 6.83 5.53
CA THR A 158 -22.99 7.21 4.16
C THR A 158 -23.57 8.61 4.17
N LYS A 159 -22.90 9.55 3.55
CA LYS A 159 -23.44 10.87 3.26
C LYS A 159 -23.09 11.19 1.80
N ASP A 160 -24.10 11.46 1.00
CA ASP A 160 -23.96 11.89 -0.40
C ASP A 160 -23.18 10.92 -1.31
N GLY A 161 -23.32 9.62 -1.11
CA GLY A 161 -22.67 8.59 -1.93
C GLY A 161 -21.21 8.31 -1.57
N PHE A 162 -20.67 8.94 -0.54
CA PHE A 162 -19.35 8.62 0.00
C PHE A 162 -19.48 7.76 1.25
N VAL A 163 -18.75 6.64 1.28
CA VAL A 163 -18.61 5.82 2.48
C VAL A 163 -17.37 6.28 3.22
N SER A 164 -17.54 6.87 4.38
CA SER A 164 -16.44 7.14 5.29
C SER A 164 -16.50 6.17 6.46
N ALA A 165 -15.38 5.48 6.71
CA ALA A 165 -15.23 4.62 7.86
C ALA A 165 -14.48 5.37 8.97
N VAL A 166 -15.04 5.41 10.15
CA VAL A 166 -14.43 6.00 11.34
C VAL A 166 -14.26 4.91 12.39
N LEU A 167 -13.04 4.70 12.86
CA LEU A 167 -12.78 3.85 14.02
C LEU A 167 -13.14 4.65 15.28
N LYS A 168 -14.09 4.15 16.05
CA LYS A 168 -14.49 4.76 17.32
C LYS A 168 -14.17 3.79 18.46
N PRO A 169 -13.47 4.24 19.50
CA PRO A 169 -13.25 3.40 20.68
C PRO A 169 -14.57 2.93 21.28
N MET A 170 -14.69 1.64 21.57
CA MET A 170 -15.90 1.04 22.15
C MET A 170 -16.12 1.42 23.60
N ASP A 171 -15.15 2.01 24.28
CA ASP A 171 -15.24 2.26 25.72
C ASP A 171 -15.07 3.74 26.10
N ASN A 172 -15.94 4.20 27.00
CA ASN A 172 -15.96 5.55 27.59
C ASN A 172 -14.82 5.81 28.58
N ARG A 173 -13.66 5.15 28.49
CA ARG A 173 -12.54 5.34 29.43
C ARG A 173 -11.87 6.71 29.34
N LEU A 174 -12.27 7.55 28.39
CA LEU A 174 -11.75 8.93 28.28
C LEU A 174 -12.45 9.93 29.22
N ASN A 175 -13.46 9.52 29.98
CA ASN A 175 -14.17 10.43 30.90
C ASN A 175 -13.47 10.61 32.27
N HIS A 176 -12.26 10.09 32.48
CA HIS A 176 -11.51 10.23 33.73
C HIS A 176 -10.22 11.05 33.63
N LEU A 177 -10.03 11.80 32.52
CA LEU A 177 -8.89 12.71 32.35
C LEU A 177 -9.34 14.16 32.11
N MET A 178 -10.37 14.63 32.85
CA MET A 178 -10.61 16.05 33.09
C MET A 178 -10.51 16.31 34.58
#